data_d39d4e74c03fe7f1e2b95def4b19d1bb
#
_entry.id   d39d4e74c03fe7f1e2b95def4b19d1bb
#
_cell.length_a   1.000
_cell.length_b   1.000
_cell.length_c   1.000
_cell.angle_alpha   90.00
_cell.angle_beta   90.00
_cell.angle_gamma   90.00
#
_symmetry.space_group_name_H-M   'P 1'
#
loop_
_entity.id
_entity.type
_entity.pdbx_description
1 polymer ?
#
loop_
_entity_poly.entity_id
_entity_poly.type
_entity_poly.pdbx_seq_one_letter_code
_entity_poly.pdbx_strand_id
1 'polypeptide(L)'
;QWSSSAASDVYKRQELQLITSKPVMYICNVEETAVKNGNQHVDRVKDAISKEDAEILILGAAIEADIAELEDFEERKMFLDDLGLDEPGVSKLIKKAYNLLNLQTYFTAGEKEVRAWTIKKGMTAPQAAGVIHSDFEKGFIRAEVIKYSDYIRFKTETAVKEAGKLMVQGKEYVPEDGDVMHFRFNV
;
A
#
# COMPACT_ATOMS: atom_id res chain seq x y z
N GLN A 1 27.19 33.94 -2.94
CA GLN A 1 25.94 33.60 -2.20
C GLN A 1 25.64 32.12 -2.35
N TRP A 2 25.85 31.38 -1.31
CA TRP A 2 25.48 29.98 -1.24
C TRP A 2 24.03 29.92 -0.69
N SER A 3 23.06 29.93 -1.56
CA SER A 3 21.71 29.52 -1.19
C SER A 3 21.63 28.00 -1.33
N SER A 4 22.10 27.27 -0.31
CA SER A 4 21.76 25.86 -0.19
C SER A 4 20.26 25.80 0.11
N SER A 5 19.45 25.42 -0.87
CA SER A 5 18.04 25.24 -0.63
C SER A 5 17.86 24.06 0.34
N ALA A 6 16.97 24.19 1.31
CA ALA A 6 16.64 23.10 2.26
C ALA A 6 16.36 21.76 1.57
N ALA A 7 15.87 21.78 0.32
CA ALA A 7 15.70 20.62 -0.54
C ALA A 7 17.02 19.88 -0.83
N SER A 8 18.13 20.63 -1.11
CA SER A 8 19.46 20.02 -1.35
C SER A 8 19.99 19.27 -0.13
N ASP A 9 19.72 19.78 1.07
CA ASP A 9 20.19 19.15 2.31
C ASP A 9 19.35 17.91 2.67
N VAL A 10 18.07 17.88 2.30
CA VAL A 10 17.21 16.70 2.43
C VAL A 10 17.69 15.58 1.51
N TYR A 11 17.99 15.87 0.25
CA TYR A 11 18.53 14.87 -0.68
C TYR A 11 19.86 14.29 -0.23
N LYS A 12 20.78 15.12 0.25
CA LYS A 12 22.09 14.67 0.77
C LYS A 12 21.95 13.75 1.98
N ARG A 13 20.97 14.00 2.87
CA ARG A 13 20.70 13.14 4.02
C ARG A 13 20.13 11.78 3.60
N GLN A 14 19.29 11.74 2.55
CA GLN A 14 18.74 10.50 2.00
C GLN A 14 19.82 9.61 1.37
N GLU A 15 20.81 10.18 0.70
CA GLU A 15 21.96 9.44 0.14
C GLU A 15 22.78 8.71 1.22
N LEU A 16 22.86 9.26 2.43
CA LEU A 16 23.59 8.64 3.54
C LEU A 16 22.89 7.42 4.13
N GLN A 17 21.62 7.18 3.80
CA GLN A 17 20.79 6.06 4.29
C GLN A 17 20.87 5.83 5.81
N LEU A 18 21.01 6.91 6.57
CA LEU A 18 21.11 6.85 8.03
C LEU A 18 19.84 6.21 8.62
N ILE A 19 20.00 5.33 9.59
CA ILE A 19 18.89 4.67 10.26
C ILE A 19 17.93 5.69 10.91
N THR A 20 18.46 6.80 11.43
CA THR A 20 17.72 7.89 12.06
C THR A 20 16.94 8.77 11.07
N SER A 21 17.15 8.60 9.75
CA SER A 21 16.38 9.31 8.71
C SER A 21 15.23 8.46 8.16
N LYS A 22 15.10 7.20 8.61
CA LYS A 22 14.03 6.30 8.17
C LYS A 22 12.78 6.50 9.01
N PRO A 23 11.59 6.43 8.40
CA PRO A 23 10.35 6.44 9.17
C PRO A 23 10.28 5.24 10.09
N VAL A 24 9.68 5.42 11.28
CA VAL A 24 9.61 4.41 12.33
C VAL A 24 8.16 4.05 12.62
N MET A 25 7.90 2.77 12.80
CA MET A 25 6.63 2.25 13.31
C MET A 25 6.92 1.34 14.51
N TYR A 26 6.20 1.56 15.60
CA TYR A 26 6.28 0.73 16.80
C TYR A 26 5.19 -0.33 16.77
N ILE A 27 5.58 -1.60 16.91
CA ILE A 27 4.65 -2.72 16.98
C ILE A 27 4.63 -3.21 18.43
N CYS A 28 3.49 -3.03 19.09
CA CYS A 28 3.25 -3.51 20.43
C CYS A 28 2.64 -4.90 20.37
N ASN A 29 3.46 -5.93 20.59
CA ASN A 29 2.97 -7.29 20.71
C ASN A 29 2.35 -7.48 22.10
N VAL A 30 1.06 -7.84 22.14
CA VAL A 30 0.27 -7.97 23.36
C VAL A 30 -0.40 -9.34 23.46
N GLU A 31 -0.87 -9.67 24.65
CA GLU A 31 -1.73 -10.83 24.90
C GLU A 31 -3.12 -10.65 24.28
N GLU A 32 -3.85 -11.75 24.10
CA GLU A 32 -5.16 -11.79 23.45
C GLU A 32 -6.15 -10.78 24.02
N THR A 33 -6.24 -10.67 25.34
CA THR A 33 -7.16 -9.76 26.03
C THR A 33 -6.88 -8.28 25.76
N ALA A 34 -5.69 -7.94 25.27
CA ALA A 34 -5.23 -6.59 25.04
C ALA A 34 -5.14 -6.19 23.55
N VAL A 35 -5.44 -7.07 22.60
CA VAL A 35 -5.28 -6.80 21.15
C VAL A 35 -6.19 -5.68 20.67
N LYS A 36 -7.36 -5.49 21.27
CA LYS A 36 -8.32 -4.48 20.85
C LYS A 36 -7.98 -3.11 21.40
N ASN A 37 -7.67 -3.03 22.68
CA ASN A 37 -7.58 -1.76 23.41
C ASN A 37 -6.15 -1.44 23.90
N GLY A 38 -5.23 -2.40 23.82
CA GLY A 38 -3.92 -2.31 24.44
C GLY A 38 -3.96 -2.56 25.95
N ASN A 39 -2.84 -2.28 26.59
CA ASN A 39 -2.66 -2.39 28.03
C ASN A 39 -1.75 -1.26 28.54
N GLN A 40 -1.51 -1.22 29.86
CA GLN A 40 -0.66 -0.19 30.50
C GLN A 40 0.75 -0.07 29.87
N HIS A 41 1.29 -1.16 29.31
CA HIS A 41 2.60 -1.11 28.65
C HIS A 41 2.52 -0.40 27.30
N VAL A 42 1.43 -0.61 26.55
CA VAL A 42 1.15 0.11 25.31
C VAL A 42 1.00 1.61 25.59
N ASP A 43 0.29 1.99 26.67
CA ASP A 43 0.11 3.38 27.02
C ASP A 43 1.43 4.04 27.40
N ARG A 44 2.30 3.33 28.13
CA ARG A 44 3.66 3.82 28.42
C ARG A 44 4.49 4.01 27.16
N VAL A 45 4.34 3.16 26.13
CA VAL A 45 5.01 3.35 24.83
C VAL A 45 4.46 4.59 24.15
N LYS A 46 3.12 4.76 24.09
CA LYS A 46 2.49 5.95 23.51
C LYS A 46 3.00 7.25 24.16
N ASP A 47 3.08 7.26 25.49
CA ASP A 47 3.59 8.42 26.26
C ASP A 47 5.05 8.69 25.92
N ALA A 48 5.89 7.65 25.86
CA ALA A 48 7.32 7.79 25.60
C ALA A 48 7.61 8.36 24.21
N ILE A 49 6.83 7.99 23.19
CA ILE A 49 7.02 8.42 21.81
C ILE A 49 6.09 9.56 21.41
N SER A 50 5.38 10.17 22.34
CA SER A 50 4.38 11.24 22.09
C SER A 50 4.92 12.44 21.32
N LYS A 51 6.26 12.63 21.31
CA LYS A 51 6.96 13.70 20.58
C LYS A 51 7.58 13.23 19.26
N GLU A 52 7.46 11.96 18.95
CA GLU A 52 7.97 11.36 17.71
C GLU A 52 6.86 11.31 16.68
N ASP A 53 7.21 11.55 15.42
CA ASP A 53 6.32 11.32 14.28
C ASP A 53 6.36 9.83 13.90
N ALA A 54 5.83 8.99 14.79
CA ALA A 54 5.89 7.54 14.67
C ALA A 54 4.50 6.90 14.81
N GLU A 55 4.26 5.91 13.98
CA GLU A 55 3.04 5.11 14.02
C GLU A 55 3.12 4.02 15.09
N ILE A 56 1.98 3.73 15.74
CA ILE A 56 1.85 2.60 16.67
C ILE A 56 0.85 1.60 16.10
N LEU A 57 1.20 0.33 16.17
CA LEU A 57 0.32 -0.79 15.89
C LEU A 57 0.30 -1.73 17.08
N ILE A 58 -0.89 -2.13 17.51
CA ILE A 58 -1.11 -3.15 18.53
C ILE A 58 -1.52 -4.43 17.81
N LEU A 59 -0.87 -5.54 18.11
CA LEU A 59 -1.22 -6.86 17.59
C LEU A 59 -0.82 -7.95 18.60
N GLY A 60 -1.45 -9.12 18.48
CA GLY A 60 -1.09 -10.32 19.25
C GLY A 60 -0.48 -11.37 18.33
N ALA A 61 0.84 -11.58 18.37
CA ALA A 61 1.50 -12.51 17.45
C ALA A 61 0.98 -13.97 17.59
N ALA A 62 0.56 -14.38 18.78
CA ALA A 62 -0.05 -15.69 18.98
C ALA A 62 -1.37 -15.81 18.22
N ILE A 63 -2.24 -14.81 18.33
CA ILE A 63 -3.53 -14.76 17.61
C ILE A 63 -3.31 -14.75 16.10
N GLU A 64 -2.30 -13.99 15.61
CA GLU A 64 -1.99 -13.97 14.18
C GLU A 64 -1.54 -15.35 13.67
N ALA A 65 -0.85 -16.14 14.50
CA ALA A 65 -0.51 -17.52 14.18
C ALA A 65 -1.76 -18.41 14.09
N ASP A 66 -2.66 -18.31 15.06
CA ASP A 66 -3.92 -19.06 15.06
C ASP A 66 -4.79 -18.69 13.84
N ILE A 67 -4.89 -17.38 13.51
CA ILE A 67 -5.63 -16.92 12.32
C ILE A 67 -5.00 -17.47 11.01
N ALA A 68 -3.67 -17.59 10.97
CA ALA A 68 -2.97 -18.09 9.79
C ALA A 68 -3.18 -19.58 9.55
N GLU A 69 -3.49 -20.36 10.58
CA GLU A 69 -3.82 -21.80 10.49
C GLU A 69 -5.24 -22.04 9.96
N LEU A 70 -6.13 -21.05 10.04
CA LEU A 70 -7.49 -21.16 9.53
C LEU A 70 -7.51 -21.04 8.01
N GLU A 71 -7.85 -22.10 7.30
CA GLU A 71 -7.92 -22.10 5.83
C GLU A 71 -9.25 -21.51 5.32
N ASP A 72 -10.34 -21.76 6.03
CA ASP A 72 -11.66 -21.30 5.64
C ASP A 72 -11.91 -19.82 5.97
N PHE A 73 -12.50 -19.10 5.01
CA PHE A 73 -12.76 -17.67 5.16
C PHE A 73 -13.80 -17.36 6.23
N GLU A 74 -14.87 -18.18 6.33
CA GLU A 74 -15.93 -17.97 7.30
C GLU A 74 -15.47 -18.29 8.73
N GLU A 75 -14.66 -19.34 8.90
CA GLU A 75 -14.04 -19.65 10.20
C GLU A 75 -13.12 -18.51 10.66
N ARG A 76 -12.29 -17.99 9.75
CA ARG A 76 -11.43 -16.84 10.05
C ARG A 76 -12.21 -15.60 10.44
N LYS A 77 -13.32 -15.35 9.75
CA LYS A 77 -14.20 -14.22 10.05
C LYS A 77 -14.86 -14.37 11.42
N MET A 78 -15.39 -15.54 11.71
CA MET A 78 -16.00 -15.83 13.04
C MET A 78 -14.97 -15.64 14.16
N PHE A 79 -13.75 -16.13 13.97
CA PHE A 79 -12.68 -15.98 14.97
C PHE A 79 -12.33 -14.50 15.21
N LEU A 80 -12.24 -13.70 14.17
CA LEU A 80 -12.00 -12.24 14.26
C LEU A 80 -13.17 -11.54 14.97
N ASP A 81 -14.41 -11.88 14.62
CA ASP A 81 -15.61 -11.32 15.22
C ASP A 81 -15.67 -11.62 16.74
N ASP A 82 -15.31 -12.83 17.17
CA ASP A 82 -15.23 -13.22 18.59
C ASP A 82 -14.21 -12.39 19.37
N LEU A 83 -13.09 -12.04 18.73
CA LEU A 83 -12.07 -11.15 19.30
C LEU A 83 -12.44 -9.66 19.20
N GLY A 84 -13.53 -9.35 18.50
CA GLY A 84 -13.95 -7.97 18.20
C GLY A 84 -12.97 -7.23 17.31
N LEU A 85 -12.35 -7.94 16.35
CA LEU A 85 -11.42 -7.41 15.37
C LEU A 85 -12.07 -7.39 13.99
N ASP A 86 -11.91 -6.29 13.25
CA ASP A 86 -12.46 -6.16 11.88
C ASP A 86 -11.58 -6.87 10.83
N GLU A 87 -10.29 -7.00 11.11
CA GLU A 87 -9.32 -7.62 10.22
C GLU A 87 -8.09 -8.12 11.01
N PRO A 88 -7.31 -9.08 10.45
CA PRO A 88 -6.04 -9.52 11.04
C PRO A 88 -5.07 -8.36 11.28
N GLY A 89 -4.29 -8.43 12.34
CA GLY A 89 -3.26 -7.45 12.64
C GLY A 89 -2.18 -7.35 11.57
N VAL A 90 -1.86 -8.47 10.90
CA VAL A 90 -0.96 -8.48 9.72
C VAL A 90 -1.50 -7.62 8.59
N SER A 91 -2.81 -7.63 8.33
CA SER A 91 -3.43 -6.76 7.31
C SER A 91 -3.29 -5.28 7.68
N LYS A 92 -3.52 -4.94 8.96
CA LYS A 92 -3.30 -3.58 9.50
C LYS A 92 -1.84 -3.17 9.38
N LEU A 93 -0.91 -4.10 9.69
CA LEU A 93 0.54 -3.88 9.57
C LEU A 93 0.94 -3.51 8.14
N ILE A 94 0.49 -4.29 7.15
CA ILE A 94 0.78 -4.04 5.73
C ILE A 94 0.25 -2.66 5.32
N LYS A 95 -1.00 -2.34 5.63
CA LYS A 95 -1.61 -1.04 5.29
C LYS A 95 -0.83 0.13 5.90
N LYS A 96 -0.48 0.03 7.19
CA LYS A 96 0.30 1.06 7.89
C LYS A 96 1.72 1.18 7.31
N ALA A 97 2.41 0.08 7.02
CA ALA A 97 3.72 0.09 6.40
C ALA A 97 3.71 0.73 5.01
N TYR A 98 2.71 0.42 4.18
CA TYR A 98 2.51 1.07 2.88
C TYR A 98 2.32 2.59 3.01
N ASN A 99 1.48 3.02 3.96
CA ASN A 99 1.26 4.44 4.22
C ASN A 99 2.53 5.12 4.72
N LEU A 100 3.24 4.52 5.68
CA LEU A 100 4.49 5.03 6.24
C LEU A 100 5.58 5.23 5.18
N LEU A 101 5.65 4.29 4.23
CA LEU A 101 6.60 4.31 3.13
C LEU A 101 6.10 5.10 1.90
N ASN A 102 4.92 5.69 1.99
CA ASN A 102 4.25 6.42 0.91
C ASN A 102 4.08 5.57 -0.37
N LEU A 103 3.69 4.30 -0.18
CA LEU A 103 3.48 3.32 -1.24
C LEU A 103 1.99 3.14 -1.56
N GLN A 104 1.73 2.69 -2.77
CA GLN A 104 0.42 2.25 -3.25
C GLN A 104 0.58 1.15 -4.28
N THR A 105 -0.52 0.48 -4.62
CA THR A 105 -0.53 -0.65 -5.53
C THR A 105 -1.44 -0.35 -6.72
N TYR A 106 -0.98 -0.68 -7.93
CA TYR A 106 -1.86 -0.82 -9.09
C TYR A 106 -1.76 -2.26 -9.63
N PHE A 107 -2.73 -2.67 -10.43
CA PHE A 107 -2.79 -3.99 -11.02
C PHE A 107 -2.59 -3.93 -12.53
N THR A 108 -1.98 -4.96 -13.09
CA THR A 108 -2.10 -5.30 -14.50
C THR A 108 -2.89 -6.59 -14.60
N ALA A 109 -3.90 -6.62 -15.45
CA ALA A 109 -4.70 -7.81 -15.72
C ALA A 109 -4.67 -8.11 -17.21
N GLY A 110 -4.20 -9.28 -17.59
CA GLY A 110 -4.16 -9.78 -18.94
C GLY A 110 -4.56 -11.26 -18.98
N GLU A 111 -4.74 -11.80 -20.17
CA GLU A 111 -5.14 -13.20 -20.34
C GLU A 111 -4.15 -14.21 -19.75
N LYS A 112 -2.86 -13.83 -19.69
CA LYS A 112 -1.78 -14.72 -19.24
C LYS A 112 -1.37 -14.50 -17.80
N GLU A 113 -1.50 -13.28 -17.31
CA GLU A 113 -0.99 -12.89 -15.98
C GLU A 113 -1.84 -11.77 -15.38
N VAL A 114 -2.10 -11.89 -14.09
CA VAL A 114 -2.59 -10.79 -13.23
C VAL A 114 -1.53 -10.51 -12.21
N ARG A 115 -1.11 -9.25 -12.10
CA ARG A 115 -0.02 -8.87 -11.20
C ARG A 115 -0.29 -7.56 -10.48
N ALA A 116 0.11 -7.51 -9.21
CA ALA A 116 0.15 -6.30 -8.40
C ALA A 116 1.55 -5.64 -8.47
N TRP A 117 1.58 -4.34 -8.67
CA TRP A 117 2.80 -3.54 -8.77
C TRP A 117 2.81 -2.47 -7.68
N THR A 118 3.85 -2.46 -6.88
CA THR A 118 4.03 -1.44 -5.85
C THR A 118 4.75 -0.23 -6.41
N ILE A 119 4.18 0.95 -6.21
CA ILE A 119 4.72 2.24 -6.63
C ILE A 119 4.69 3.24 -5.47
N LYS A 120 5.46 4.32 -5.58
CA LYS A 120 5.33 5.45 -4.65
C LYS A 120 4.11 6.29 -5.02
N LYS A 121 3.38 6.78 -4.03
CA LYS A 121 2.28 7.74 -4.23
C LYS A 121 2.81 8.99 -4.95
N GLY A 122 2.04 9.49 -5.90
CA GLY A 122 2.40 10.65 -6.71
C GLY A 122 3.25 10.36 -7.96
N MET A 123 3.66 9.11 -8.19
CA MET A 123 4.24 8.72 -9.48
C MET A 123 3.23 8.90 -10.61
N THR A 124 3.70 9.42 -11.75
CA THR A 124 2.88 9.52 -12.97
C THR A 124 2.77 8.18 -13.70
N ALA A 125 1.80 8.05 -14.61
CA ALA A 125 1.59 6.81 -15.38
C ALA A 125 2.84 6.30 -16.12
N PRO A 126 3.69 7.14 -16.76
CA PRO A 126 4.96 6.68 -17.33
C PRO A 126 5.91 6.11 -16.29
N GLN A 127 6.05 6.76 -15.13
CA GLN A 127 6.89 6.29 -14.03
C GLN A 127 6.38 4.95 -13.46
N ALA A 128 5.06 4.81 -13.32
CA ALA A 128 4.43 3.56 -12.91
C ALA A 128 4.69 2.44 -13.92
N ALA A 129 4.59 2.73 -15.23
CA ALA A 129 4.95 1.80 -16.30
C ALA A 129 6.44 1.40 -16.23
N GLY A 130 7.31 2.32 -15.86
CA GLY A 130 8.75 2.13 -15.67
C GLY A 130 9.09 1.10 -14.60
N VAL A 131 8.22 0.90 -13.61
CA VAL A 131 8.39 -0.15 -12.58
C VAL A 131 8.27 -1.55 -13.18
N ILE A 132 7.52 -1.71 -14.26
CA ILE A 132 7.43 -2.97 -15.01
C ILE A 132 8.71 -3.16 -15.83
N HIS A 133 9.05 -2.17 -16.66
CA HIS A 133 10.24 -2.17 -17.48
C HIS A 133 10.58 -0.73 -17.93
N SER A 134 11.87 -0.40 -18.00
CA SER A 134 12.34 0.95 -18.40
C SER A 134 11.86 1.38 -19.79
N ASP A 135 11.67 0.43 -20.70
CA ASP A 135 11.17 0.72 -22.05
C ASP A 135 9.70 1.15 -22.07
N PHE A 136 8.90 0.67 -21.10
CA PHE A 136 7.51 1.11 -20.96
C PHE A 136 7.42 2.58 -20.55
N GLU A 137 8.35 3.06 -19.72
CA GLU A 137 8.45 4.47 -19.38
C GLU A 137 8.85 5.32 -20.57
N LYS A 138 9.94 4.92 -21.27
CA LYS A 138 10.49 5.66 -22.41
C LYS A 138 9.51 5.73 -23.59
N GLY A 139 8.89 4.60 -23.91
CA GLY A 139 7.96 4.47 -25.02
C GLY A 139 6.51 4.77 -24.67
N PHE A 140 6.20 5.26 -23.46
CA PHE A 140 4.84 5.47 -23.00
C PHE A 140 4.02 6.35 -23.93
N ILE A 141 2.84 5.83 -24.36
CA ILE A 141 1.87 6.55 -25.18
C ILE A 141 0.67 6.95 -24.32
N ARG A 142 0.01 5.98 -23.69
CA ARG A 142 -1.17 6.15 -22.86
C ARG A 142 -1.37 4.97 -21.92
N ALA A 143 -2.19 5.14 -20.90
CA ALA A 143 -2.70 4.07 -20.06
C ALA A 143 -4.22 3.92 -20.23
N GLU A 144 -4.68 2.70 -20.36
CA GLU A 144 -6.09 2.34 -20.24
C GLU A 144 -6.31 1.95 -18.78
N VAL A 145 -7.20 2.67 -18.07
CA VAL A 145 -7.35 2.56 -16.62
C VAL A 145 -8.80 2.19 -16.28
N ILE A 146 -8.96 1.22 -15.40
CA ILE A 146 -10.24 0.79 -14.84
C ILE A 146 -10.11 0.88 -13.32
N LYS A 147 -11.08 1.51 -12.66
CA LYS A 147 -11.13 1.50 -11.20
C LYS A 147 -11.43 0.10 -10.67
N TYR A 148 -10.75 -0.32 -9.61
CA TYR A 148 -10.94 -1.65 -9.01
C TYR A 148 -12.42 -1.96 -8.73
N SER A 149 -13.17 -1.01 -8.17
CA SER A 149 -14.59 -1.17 -7.89
C SER A 149 -15.44 -1.45 -9.14
N ASP A 150 -15.11 -0.80 -10.27
CA ASP A 150 -15.78 -1.04 -11.55
C ASP A 150 -15.38 -2.41 -12.11
N TYR A 151 -14.08 -2.80 -11.99
CA TYR A 151 -13.64 -4.11 -12.43
C TYR A 151 -14.35 -5.26 -11.70
N ILE A 152 -14.46 -5.17 -10.38
CA ILE A 152 -15.18 -6.17 -9.56
C ILE A 152 -16.68 -6.21 -9.91
N ARG A 153 -17.29 -5.04 -10.16
CA ARG A 153 -18.71 -4.93 -10.51
C ARG A 153 -19.04 -5.57 -11.85
N PHE A 154 -18.24 -5.32 -12.86
CA PHE A 154 -18.49 -5.75 -14.23
C PHE A 154 -17.77 -7.07 -14.62
N LYS A 155 -16.80 -7.49 -13.83
CA LYS A 155 -16.05 -8.77 -13.89
C LYS A 155 -15.17 -8.97 -15.14
N THR A 156 -15.39 -8.22 -16.23
CA THR A 156 -14.62 -8.33 -17.47
C THR A 156 -14.31 -6.95 -18.05
N GLU A 157 -13.16 -6.81 -18.70
CA GLU A 157 -12.79 -5.56 -19.37
C GLU A 157 -13.80 -5.17 -20.47
N THR A 158 -14.35 -6.12 -21.17
CA THR A 158 -15.36 -5.89 -22.21
C THR A 158 -16.60 -5.23 -21.62
N ALA A 159 -17.14 -5.78 -20.52
CA ALA A 159 -18.31 -5.21 -19.85
C ALA A 159 -18.02 -3.84 -19.24
N VAL A 160 -16.81 -3.63 -18.70
CA VAL A 160 -16.37 -2.30 -18.22
C VAL A 160 -16.34 -1.29 -19.36
N LYS A 161 -15.81 -1.68 -20.54
CA LYS A 161 -15.73 -0.83 -21.73
C LYS A 161 -17.13 -0.48 -22.27
N GLU A 162 -18.03 -1.45 -22.36
CA GLU A 162 -19.43 -1.24 -22.78
C GLU A 162 -20.18 -0.33 -21.82
N ALA A 163 -19.87 -0.40 -20.52
CA ALA A 163 -20.42 0.50 -19.51
C ALA A 163 -19.78 1.90 -19.52
N GLY A 164 -18.81 2.18 -20.40
CA GLY A 164 -18.14 3.48 -20.50
C GLY A 164 -17.23 3.78 -19.31
N LYS A 165 -16.75 2.76 -18.59
CA LYS A 165 -15.93 2.88 -17.38
C LYS A 165 -14.42 2.69 -17.61
N LEU A 166 -14.01 2.33 -18.81
CA LEU A 166 -12.62 2.31 -19.21
C LEU A 166 -12.17 3.75 -19.55
N MET A 167 -11.22 4.25 -18.80
CA MET A 167 -10.63 5.58 -18.99
C MET A 167 -9.34 5.47 -19.80
N VAL A 168 -9.11 6.44 -20.70
CA VAL A 168 -7.84 6.58 -21.41
C VAL A 168 -7.09 7.78 -20.83
N GLN A 169 -5.92 7.54 -20.27
CA GLN A 169 -5.14 8.51 -19.51
C GLN A 169 -3.78 8.78 -20.16
N GLY A 170 -3.34 10.03 -20.12
CA GLY A 170 -2.06 10.49 -20.65
C GLY A 170 -0.91 10.46 -19.62
N LYS A 171 0.18 11.14 -19.97
CA LYS A 171 1.43 11.14 -19.20
C LYS A 171 1.31 11.77 -17.80
N GLU A 172 0.38 12.71 -17.64
CA GLU A 172 0.18 13.45 -16.38
C GLU A 172 -0.71 12.69 -15.38
N TYR A 173 -1.27 11.57 -15.79
CA TYR A 173 -2.11 10.78 -14.90
C TYR A 173 -1.30 10.23 -13.74
N VAL A 174 -1.80 10.41 -12.52
CA VAL A 174 -1.26 9.83 -11.29
C VAL A 174 -2.15 8.65 -10.92
N PRO A 175 -1.65 7.40 -10.98
CA PRO A 175 -2.43 6.23 -10.60
C PRO A 175 -2.94 6.34 -9.17
N GLU A 176 -4.14 5.82 -8.94
CA GLU A 176 -4.72 5.66 -7.61
C GLU A 176 -4.54 4.22 -7.12
N ASP A 177 -4.61 4.02 -5.80
CA ASP A 177 -4.49 2.69 -5.21
C ASP A 177 -5.61 1.78 -5.71
N GLY A 178 -5.24 0.61 -6.21
CA GLY A 178 -6.16 -0.37 -6.79
C GLY A 178 -6.51 -0.17 -8.27
N ASP A 179 -5.99 0.85 -8.96
CA ASP A 179 -6.23 0.99 -10.40
C ASP A 179 -5.79 -0.27 -11.17
N VAL A 180 -6.63 -0.76 -12.08
CA VAL A 180 -6.28 -1.80 -13.04
C VAL A 180 -5.85 -1.12 -14.33
N MET A 181 -4.58 -1.28 -14.71
CA MET A 181 -3.95 -0.50 -15.77
C MET A 181 -3.42 -1.37 -16.90
N HIS A 182 -3.62 -0.91 -18.13
CA HIS A 182 -2.99 -1.48 -19.31
C HIS A 182 -2.21 -0.37 -20.05
N PHE A 183 -0.89 -0.53 -20.13
CA PHE A 183 -0.03 0.46 -20.78
C PHE A 183 0.11 0.21 -22.27
N ARG A 184 -0.04 1.27 -23.06
CA ARG A 184 0.28 1.30 -24.49
C ARG A 184 1.58 2.06 -24.67
N PHE A 185 2.57 1.40 -25.22
CA PHE A 185 3.91 1.94 -25.45
C PHE A 185 4.43 1.52 -26.81
N ASN A 186 5.42 2.26 -27.30
CA ASN A 186 6.15 1.96 -28.53
C ASN A 186 7.65 1.97 -28.21
N VAL A 187 8.37 0.94 -28.62
CA VAL A 187 9.81 0.76 -28.42
C VAL A 187 10.49 0.79 -29.76
#